data_1d27990eae7d8f7ed3539b4cd4758889
#
_entry.id   1d27990eae7d8f7ed3539b4cd4758889
#
_cell.length_a   1.000
_cell.length_b   1.000
_cell.length_c   1.000
_cell.angle_alpha   90.00
_cell.angle_beta   90.00
_cell.angle_gamma   90.00
#
_symmetry.space_group_name_H-M   'P 1'
#
loop_
_entity.id
_entity.type
_entity.pdbx_description
1 polymer ?
#
loop_
_entity_poly.entity_id
_entity_poly.type
_entity_poly.pdbx_seq_one_letter_code
_entity_poly.pdbx_strand_id
1 'polypeptide(L)'
;MYIKLIKKFCTESVPRTLLSWLNYENTLLVLIAGVLGITCGLLSVLFDWLYEICRKAFFAIPSGYFGEETNLYHYILIPLTPAIGGLIIGVLTWRFKMGEESSSAAEVMKWAAVDGGKVKTRTVWFRTLATSIFLGSGGSGGKEGPIAQICGAMGSAFGQMLKVSSDRLRLLVGCGAAAGIAAAFNAPIAGVIFTVELVLADFNVVSFLPIVIASVMATTTKRLFLGDVPAFEAPSYSLVSHWEIGFYFILGILCGLVAKVFFMAYFKAEDVFKDKVKVHP
;
A
#
# COMPACT_ATOMS: atom_id res chain seq x y z
N MET A 1 16.34 -31.25 39.81
CA MET A 1 16.42 -29.99 40.57
C MET A 1 16.51 -28.77 39.67
N TYR A 2 17.32 -28.76 38.60
CA TYR A 2 17.49 -27.66 37.65
C TYR A 2 16.24 -27.29 36.83
N ILE A 3 15.45 -28.26 36.41
CA ILE A 3 14.23 -28.01 35.61
C ILE A 3 13.14 -27.27 36.41
N LYS A 4 13.03 -27.54 37.74
CA LYS A 4 12.13 -26.82 38.63
C LYS A 4 12.58 -25.37 38.91
N LEU A 5 13.89 -25.11 38.95
CA LEU A 5 14.45 -23.78 39.10
C LEU A 5 14.24 -22.92 37.82
N ILE A 6 14.45 -23.51 36.66
CA ILE A 6 14.18 -22.82 35.36
C ILE A 6 12.70 -22.49 35.21
N LYS A 7 11.80 -23.42 35.56
CA LYS A 7 10.35 -23.14 35.57
C LYS A 7 9.96 -22.04 36.55
N LYS A 8 10.57 -22.00 37.74
CA LYS A 8 10.30 -20.97 38.74
C LYS A 8 10.85 -19.60 38.33
N PHE A 9 12.02 -19.56 37.71
CA PHE A 9 12.63 -18.32 37.19
C PHE A 9 11.84 -17.75 35.99
N CYS A 10 11.35 -18.60 35.09
CA CYS A 10 10.49 -18.17 33.98
C CYS A 10 9.10 -17.67 34.45
N THR A 11 8.55 -18.18 35.55
CA THR A 11 7.23 -17.81 36.04
C THR A 11 7.22 -16.56 36.93
N GLU A 12 8.32 -16.26 37.62
CA GLU A 12 8.38 -15.11 38.53
C GLU A 12 8.98 -13.84 37.90
N SER A 13 9.77 -13.97 36.82
CA SER A 13 10.46 -12.84 36.18
C SER A 13 9.80 -12.36 34.87
N VAL A 14 8.88 -13.13 34.34
CA VAL A 14 8.19 -12.76 33.06
C VAL A 14 6.84 -12.13 33.41
N PRO A 15 6.61 -10.85 33.08
CA PRO A 15 5.32 -10.22 33.33
C PRO A 15 4.21 -11.05 32.64
N ARG A 16 3.07 -11.19 33.33
CA ARG A 16 1.91 -11.98 32.85
C ARG A 16 1.47 -11.58 31.44
N THR A 17 1.77 -10.37 31.04
CA THR A 17 1.58 -9.85 29.67
C THR A 17 2.45 -10.60 28.64
N LEU A 18 3.67 -11.04 29.00
CA LEU A 18 4.54 -11.82 28.10
C LEU A 18 4.11 -13.29 28.03
N LEU A 19 3.56 -13.84 29.10
CA LEU A 19 3.02 -15.22 29.12
C LEU A 19 1.71 -15.35 28.30
N SER A 20 0.92 -14.27 28.18
CA SER A 20 -0.24 -14.27 27.28
C SER A 20 0.14 -14.26 25.79
N TRP A 21 1.37 -13.85 25.46
CA TRP A 21 1.93 -13.90 24.11
C TRP A 21 2.30 -15.33 23.67
N LEU A 22 2.58 -16.22 24.63
CA LEU A 22 2.88 -17.63 24.39
C LEU A 22 1.62 -18.50 24.24
N ASN A 23 0.42 -17.90 24.25
CA ASN A 23 -0.79 -18.61 23.88
C ASN A 23 -0.65 -19.08 22.42
N TYR A 24 -0.88 -20.37 22.18
CA TYR A 24 -0.83 -21.03 20.87
C TYR A 24 -1.50 -20.23 19.76
N GLU A 25 -2.58 -19.56 20.07
CA GLU A 25 -3.34 -18.75 19.14
C GLU A 25 -2.62 -17.48 18.68
N ASN A 26 -1.88 -16.81 19.56
CA ASN A 26 -1.11 -15.59 19.21
C ASN A 26 0.15 -15.94 18.45
N THR A 27 0.81 -17.07 18.79
CA THR A 27 1.97 -17.56 18.07
C THR A 27 1.61 -17.96 16.64
N LEU A 28 0.47 -18.62 16.46
CA LEU A 28 -0.04 -18.97 15.13
C LEU A 28 -0.31 -17.72 14.29
N LEU A 29 -0.88 -16.68 14.88
CA LEU A 29 -1.18 -15.42 14.20
C LEU A 29 0.07 -14.69 13.74
N VAL A 30 1.13 -14.73 14.53
CA VAL A 30 2.46 -14.19 14.19
C VAL A 30 3.07 -14.97 13.01
N LEU A 31 2.98 -16.29 13.01
CA LEU A 31 3.45 -17.12 11.89
C LEU A 31 2.67 -16.82 10.59
N ILE A 32 1.35 -16.72 10.69
CA ILE A 32 0.50 -16.34 9.54
C ILE A 32 0.91 -14.96 9.03
N ALA A 33 1.14 -13.99 9.92
CA ALA A 33 1.58 -12.65 9.55
C ALA A 33 2.95 -12.66 8.85
N GLY A 34 3.88 -13.51 9.28
CA GLY A 34 5.17 -13.70 8.62
C GLY A 34 5.02 -14.22 7.19
N VAL A 35 4.23 -15.30 7.00
CA VAL A 35 3.95 -15.85 5.67
C VAL A 35 3.20 -14.84 4.80
N LEU A 36 2.23 -14.12 5.37
CA LEU A 36 1.53 -13.03 4.68
C LEU A 36 2.50 -11.93 4.26
N GLY A 37 3.47 -11.56 5.11
CA GLY A 37 4.49 -10.57 4.77
C GLY A 37 5.32 -11.01 3.56
N ILE A 38 5.79 -12.26 3.54
CA ILE A 38 6.52 -12.81 2.38
C ILE A 38 5.67 -12.75 1.11
N THR A 39 4.42 -13.19 1.17
CA THR A 39 3.53 -13.17 0.00
C THR A 39 3.21 -11.74 -0.47
N CYS A 40 3.04 -10.78 0.45
CA CYS A 40 2.87 -9.37 0.11
C CYS A 40 4.14 -8.76 -0.50
N GLY A 41 5.32 -9.15 0.00
CA GLY A 41 6.61 -8.75 -0.58
C GLY A 41 6.75 -9.22 -2.04
N LEU A 42 6.45 -10.49 -2.31
CA LEU A 42 6.43 -11.05 -3.67
C LEU A 42 5.39 -10.37 -4.56
N LEU A 43 4.21 -10.07 -4.01
CA LEU A 43 3.15 -9.38 -4.73
C LEU A 43 3.54 -7.94 -5.07
N SER A 44 4.30 -7.27 -4.19
CA SER A 44 4.88 -5.95 -4.46
C SER A 44 5.92 -6.00 -5.59
N VAL A 45 6.77 -7.03 -5.62
CA VAL A 45 7.72 -7.26 -6.73
C VAL A 45 6.97 -7.50 -8.05
N LEU A 46 5.94 -8.33 -8.03
CA LEU A 46 5.10 -8.60 -9.20
C LEU A 46 4.41 -7.32 -9.69
N PHE A 47 3.92 -6.50 -8.77
CA PHE A 47 3.29 -5.21 -9.09
C PHE A 47 4.29 -4.26 -9.77
N ASP A 48 5.49 -4.09 -9.22
CA ASP A 48 6.53 -3.24 -9.80
C ASP A 48 6.96 -3.76 -11.19
N TRP A 49 7.04 -5.07 -11.38
CA TRP A 49 7.36 -5.70 -12.67
C TRP A 49 6.25 -5.47 -13.72
N LEU A 50 4.98 -5.65 -13.34
CA LEU A 50 3.85 -5.37 -14.21
C LEU A 50 3.75 -3.88 -14.57
N TYR A 51 3.97 -3.00 -13.59
CA TYR A 51 4.03 -1.56 -13.82
C TYR A 51 5.11 -1.21 -14.86
N GLU A 52 6.31 -1.77 -14.73
CA GLU A 52 7.41 -1.50 -15.66
C GLU A 52 7.14 -2.03 -17.07
N ILE A 53 6.49 -3.20 -17.20
CA ILE A 53 6.03 -3.72 -18.50
C ILE A 53 5.01 -2.77 -19.13
N CYS A 54 4.00 -2.35 -18.37
CA CYS A 54 3.00 -1.41 -18.87
C CYS A 54 3.65 -0.08 -19.27
N ARG A 55 4.57 0.46 -18.45
CA ARG A 55 5.31 1.69 -18.76
C ARG A 55 6.09 1.57 -20.06
N LYS A 56 6.82 0.48 -20.23
CA LYS A 56 7.54 0.22 -21.49
C LYS A 56 6.59 0.08 -22.68
N ALA A 57 5.48 -0.62 -22.53
CA ALA A 57 4.51 -0.79 -23.61
C ALA A 57 3.88 0.54 -24.05
N PHE A 58 3.56 1.42 -23.11
CA PHE A 58 2.92 2.70 -23.42
C PHE A 58 3.90 3.77 -23.91
N PHE A 59 5.14 3.78 -23.41
CA PHE A 59 6.10 4.86 -23.70
C PHE A 59 7.24 4.44 -24.64
N ALA A 60 7.63 3.16 -24.72
CA ALA A 60 8.68 2.72 -25.63
C ALA A 60 8.22 2.70 -27.09
N ILE A 61 6.95 2.43 -27.36
CA ILE A 61 6.40 2.46 -28.72
C ILE A 61 6.47 3.88 -29.31
N PRO A 62 6.02 4.93 -28.63
CA PRO A 62 6.19 6.29 -29.14
C PRO A 62 7.64 6.74 -29.31
N SER A 63 8.52 6.40 -28.36
CA SER A 63 9.94 6.83 -28.43
C SER A 63 10.75 6.09 -29.47
N GLY A 64 10.47 4.81 -29.75
CA GLY A 64 11.20 4.01 -30.72
C GLY A 64 10.86 4.29 -32.19
N TYR A 65 9.65 4.77 -32.47
CA TYR A 65 9.19 5.04 -33.84
C TYR A 65 9.56 6.43 -34.37
N PHE A 66 9.82 7.41 -33.49
CA PHE A 66 9.95 8.81 -33.89
C PHE A 66 11.34 9.44 -33.64
N GLY A 67 12.32 8.67 -33.18
CA GLY A 67 13.68 9.15 -32.94
C GLY A 67 13.78 10.13 -31.75
N GLU A 68 15.01 10.52 -31.40
CA GLU A 68 15.32 11.42 -30.27
C GLU A 68 14.93 12.89 -30.52
N GLU A 69 14.48 13.26 -31.74
CA GLU A 69 14.07 14.62 -32.03
C GLU A 69 12.66 14.88 -31.46
N THR A 70 12.54 15.92 -30.64
CA THR A 70 11.32 16.47 -30.06
C THR A 70 10.37 16.99 -31.13
N ASN A 71 9.66 16.08 -31.80
CA ASN A 71 8.66 16.43 -32.80
C ASN A 71 7.31 16.73 -32.13
N LEU A 72 6.52 17.59 -32.76
CA LEU A 72 5.14 17.96 -32.33
C LEU A 72 4.28 16.73 -31.98
N TYR A 73 4.52 15.58 -32.57
CA TYR A 73 3.87 14.30 -32.28
C TYR A 73 4.07 13.83 -30.85
N HIS A 74 5.23 14.09 -30.23
CA HIS A 74 5.48 13.75 -28.82
C HIS A 74 4.53 14.49 -27.88
N TYR A 75 4.28 15.78 -28.14
CA TYR A 75 3.38 16.60 -27.33
C TYR A 75 1.91 16.19 -27.42
N ILE A 76 1.52 15.52 -28.53
CA ILE A 76 0.14 15.02 -28.73
C ILE A 76 0.02 13.58 -28.21
N LEU A 77 1.00 12.72 -28.44
CA LEU A 77 0.94 11.30 -28.09
C LEU A 77 1.10 11.07 -26.57
N ILE A 78 1.97 11.83 -25.88
CA ILE A 78 2.17 11.68 -24.44
C ILE A 78 0.87 11.90 -23.63
N PRO A 79 0.07 12.95 -23.85
CA PRO A 79 -1.22 13.09 -23.18
C PRO A 79 -2.26 12.04 -23.58
N LEU A 80 -2.11 11.39 -24.72
CA LEU A 80 -3.04 10.36 -25.19
C LEU A 80 -2.84 9.01 -24.48
N THR A 81 -1.62 8.72 -24.00
CA THR A 81 -1.32 7.45 -23.33
C THR A 81 -2.17 7.20 -22.09
N PRO A 82 -2.34 8.16 -21.15
CA PRO A 82 -3.25 7.98 -20.02
C PRO A 82 -4.72 7.83 -20.42
N ALA A 83 -5.15 8.48 -21.51
CA ALA A 83 -6.50 8.33 -22.01
C ALA A 83 -6.79 6.91 -22.51
N ILE A 84 -5.83 6.32 -23.25
CA ILE A 84 -5.91 4.92 -23.68
C ILE A 84 -5.89 3.98 -22.48
N GLY A 85 -4.98 4.22 -21.51
CA GLY A 85 -4.92 3.45 -20.28
C GLY A 85 -6.24 3.49 -19.50
N GLY A 86 -6.83 4.69 -19.36
CA GLY A 86 -8.12 4.88 -18.71
C GLY A 86 -9.25 4.14 -19.43
N LEU A 87 -9.28 4.16 -20.77
CA LEU A 87 -10.25 3.45 -21.57
C LEU A 87 -10.14 1.93 -21.39
N ILE A 88 -8.92 1.39 -21.38
CA ILE A 88 -8.69 -0.04 -21.13
C ILE A 88 -9.23 -0.42 -19.75
N ILE A 89 -8.95 0.38 -18.71
CA ILE A 89 -9.43 0.13 -17.34
C ILE A 89 -10.95 0.23 -17.28
N GLY A 90 -11.55 1.22 -17.94
CA GLY A 90 -13.00 1.37 -18.01
C GLY A 90 -13.68 0.12 -18.60
N VAL A 91 -13.17 -0.38 -19.72
CA VAL A 91 -13.65 -1.63 -20.33
C VAL A 91 -13.46 -2.84 -19.40
N LEU A 92 -12.30 -2.96 -18.74
CA LEU A 92 -12.03 -4.02 -17.78
C LEU A 92 -13.00 -3.96 -16.59
N THR A 93 -13.20 -2.79 -16.00
CA THR A 93 -14.11 -2.58 -14.87
C THR A 93 -15.54 -2.94 -15.24
N TRP A 94 -16.01 -2.48 -16.40
CA TRP A 94 -17.33 -2.82 -16.93
C TRP A 94 -17.48 -4.33 -17.19
N ARG A 95 -16.49 -4.96 -17.85
CA ARG A 95 -16.53 -6.40 -18.20
C ARG A 95 -16.52 -7.30 -16.97
N PHE A 96 -15.75 -6.95 -15.94
CA PHE A 96 -15.60 -7.74 -14.72
C PHE A 96 -16.62 -7.38 -13.63
N LYS A 97 -17.47 -6.37 -13.87
CA LYS A 97 -18.47 -5.88 -12.89
C LYS A 97 -17.82 -5.62 -11.51
N MET A 98 -16.62 -5.07 -11.51
CA MET A 98 -15.99 -4.61 -10.29
C MET A 98 -16.60 -3.24 -9.98
N GLY A 99 -17.30 -3.15 -8.85
CA GLY A 99 -18.00 -1.92 -8.47
C GLY A 99 -17.08 -0.70 -8.34
N GLU A 100 -17.67 0.48 -8.17
CA GLU A 100 -17.02 1.79 -8.02
C GLU A 100 -16.16 1.92 -6.73
N GLU A 101 -15.48 0.85 -6.33
CA GLU A 101 -14.60 0.87 -5.17
C GLU A 101 -13.39 1.75 -5.47
N SER A 102 -13.26 2.84 -4.75
CA SER A 102 -12.12 3.76 -4.85
C SER A 102 -10.80 3.02 -4.61
N SER A 103 -9.78 3.29 -5.44
CA SER A 103 -8.41 2.78 -5.23
C SER A 103 -7.68 3.61 -4.17
N SER A 104 -8.17 3.61 -2.93
CA SER A 104 -7.64 4.45 -1.86
C SER A 104 -7.40 3.68 -0.58
N ALA A 105 -6.54 4.23 0.28
CA ALA A 105 -6.34 3.73 1.64
C ALA A 105 -7.66 3.74 2.45
N ALA A 106 -8.58 4.68 2.15
CA ALA A 106 -9.89 4.75 2.78
C ALA A 106 -10.73 3.48 2.56
N GLU A 107 -10.57 2.80 1.42
CA GLU A 107 -11.25 1.53 1.18
C GLU A 107 -10.73 0.41 2.10
N VAL A 108 -9.42 0.39 2.38
CA VAL A 108 -8.84 -0.56 3.34
C VAL A 108 -9.37 -0.29 4.77
N MET A 109 -9.50 0.99 5.14
CA MET A 109 -10.13 1.39 6.40
C MET A 109 -11.57 0.91 6.49
N LYS A 110 -12.35 1.06 5.42
CA LYS A 110 -13.72 0.57 5.33
C LYS A 110 -13.79 -0.95 5.50
N TRP A 111 -12.93 -1.71 4.83
CA TRP A 111 -12.85 -3.17 5.00
C TRP A 111 -12.56 -3.57 6.44
N ALA A 112 -11.64 -2.87 7.10
CA ALA A 112 -11.31 -3.15 8.48
C ALA A 112 -12.42 -2.71 9.45
N ALA A 113 -13.02 -1.52 9.28
CA ALA A 113 -13.96 -0.95 10.23
C ALA A 113 -15.40 -1.45 10.04
N VAL A 114 -15.86 -1.55 8.79
CA VAL A 114 -17.28 -1.78 8.45
C VAL A 114 -17.53 -3.21 7.97
N ASP A 115 -16.70 -3.72 7.06
CA ASP A 115 -16.95 -4.99 6.38
C ASP A 115 -16.40 -6.21 7.15
N GLY A 116 -15.93 -6.01 8.39
CA GLY A 116 -15.39 -7.09 9.22
C GLY A 116 -14.16 -7.78 8.63
N GLY A 117 -13.44 -7.09 7.75
CA GLY A 117 -12.25 -7.59 7.06
C GLY A 117 -12.53 -8.51 5.85
N LYS A 118 -13.79 -8.70 5.46
CA LYS A 118 -14.14 -9.61 4.34
C LYS A 118 -14.00 -8.90 3.00
N VAL A 119 -13.02 -9.31 2.21
CA VAL A 119 -12.77 -8.80 0.85
C VAL A 119 -12.78 -9.98 -0.14
N LYS A 120 -13.30 -9.74 -1.33
CA LYS A 120 -13.29 -10.77 -2.39
C LYS A 120 -11.86 -10.99 -2.88
N THR A 121 -11.36 -12.21 -2.87
CA THR A 121 -9.99 -12.56 -3.32
C THR A 121 -9.70 -12.11 -4.75
N ARG A 122 -10.72 -12.03 -5.61
CA ARG A 122 -10.62 -11.53 -6.98
C ARG A 122 -10.12 -10.08 -7.03
N THR A 123 -10.37 -9.30 -5.99
CA THR A 123 -9.93 -7.90 -5.87
C THR A 123 -8.39 -7.78 -5.94
N VAL A 124 -7.64 -8.73 -5.38
CA VAL A 124 -6.17 -8.75 -5.41
C VAL A 124 -5.67 -8.66 -6.86
N TRP A 125 -6.08 -9.59 -7.70
CA TRP A 125 -5.60 -9.70 -9.08
C TRP A 125 -6.10 -8.56 -9.97
N PHE A 126 -7.38 -8.22 -9.83
CA PHE A 126 -7.96 -7.13 -10.61
C PHE A 126 -7.28 -5.80 -10.29
N ARG A 127 -7.11 -5.47 -9.02
CA ARG A 127 -6.46 -4.21 -8.60
C ARG A 127 -5.00 -4.17 -9.03
N THR A 128 -4.27 -5.28 -8.91
CA THR A 128 -2.89 -5.35 -9.37
C THR A 128 -2.79 -4.99 -10.85
N LEU A 129 -3.60 -5.60 -11.71
CA LEU A 129 -3.60 -5.35 -13.15
C LEU A 129 -4.09 -3.94 -13.50
N ALA A 130 -5.23 -3.54 -12.99
CA ALA A 130 -5.82 -2.23 -13.29
C ALA A 130 -4.91 -1.07 -12.87
N THR A 131 -4.31 -1.16 -11.68
CA THR A 131 -3.40 -0.11 -11.20
C THR A 131 -2.08 -0.10 -11.97
N SER A 132 -1.53 -1.27 -12.32
CA SER A 132 -0.31 -1.34 -13.14
C SER A 132 -0.52 -0.71 -14.52
N ILE A 133 -1.69 -0.92 -15.14
CA ILE A 133 -2.05 -0.28 -16.40
C ILE A 133 -2.23 1.22 -16.21
N PHE A 134 -2.94 1.65 -15.16
CA PHE A 134 -3.19 3.06 -14.86
C PHE A 134 -1.89 3.85 -14.69
N LEU A 135 -1.06 3.41 -13.77
CA LEU A 135 0.21 4.08 -13.49
C LEU A 135 1.19 3.93 -14.65
N GLY A 136 1.23 2.75 -15.27
CA GLY A 136 2.11 2.47 -16.41
C GLY A 136 1.77 3.27 -17.66
N SER A 137 0.51 3.65 -17.85
CA SER A 137 0.08 4.54 -18.95
C SER A 137 0.35 6.03 -18.68
N GLY A 138 0.85 6.37 -17.49
CA GLY A 138 1.08 7.77 -17.07
C GLY A 138 -0.11 8.41 -16.38
N GLY A 139 -1.04 7.60 -15.88
CA GLY A 139 -2.15 8.09 -15.05
C GLY A 139 -1.63 8.78 -13.79
N SER A 140 -2.22 9.93 -13.46
CA SER A 140 -1.85 10.70 -12.26
C SER A 140 -2.38 10.02 -11.00
N GLY A 141 -1.52 9.32 -10.29
CA GLY A 141 -1.85 8.61 -9.05
C GLY A 141 -0.61 8.08 -8.35
N GLY A 142 -0.77 7.76 -7.07
CA GLY A 142 0.27 7.13 -6.28
C GLY A 142 0.07 5.61 -6.19
N LYS A 143 1.13 4.89 -5.93
CA LYS A 143 1.09 3.43 -5.72
C LYS A 143 0.68 3.04 -4.29
N GLU A 144 0.60 4.00 -3.38
CA GLU A 144 0.39 3.80 -1.95
C GLU A 144 -0.96 3.16 -1.63
N GLY A 145 -2.04 3.78 -2.10
CA GLY A 145 -3.40 3.31 -1.91
C GLY A 145 -3.62 1.92 -2.51
N PRO A 146 -3.33 1.75 -3.80
CA PRO A 146 -3.46 0.47 -4.47
C PRO A 146 -2.67 -0.67 -3.84
N ILE A 147 -1.41 -0.45 -3.46
CA ILE A 147 -0.59 -1.51 -2.86
C ILE A 147 -1.11 -1.91 -1.49
N ALA A 148 -1.58 -0.95 -0.68
CA ALA A 148 -2.23 -1.23 0.59
C ALA A 148 -3.50 -2.06 0.40
N GLN A 149 -4.31 -1.76 -0.63
CA GLN A 149 -5.50 -2.53 -0.97
C GLN A 149 -5.18 -3.94 -1.44
N ILE A 150 -4.23 -4.09 -2.36
CA ILE A 150 -3.82 -5.38 -2.92
C ILE A 150 -3.35 -6.29 -1.78
N CYS A 151 -2.45 -5.80 -0.94
CA CYS A 151 -1.90 -6.57 0.17
C CYS A 151 -2.90 -6.73 1.33
N GLY A 152 -3.75 -5.75 1.61
CA GLY A 152 -4.85 -5.86 2.55
C GLY A 152 -5.89 -6.92 2.13
N ALA A 153 -6.25 -6.95 0.84
CA ALA A 153 -7.12 -7.98 0.28
C ALA A 153 -6.47 -9.38 0.33
N MET A 154 -5.12 -9.47 0.18
CA MET A 154 -4.38 -10.71 0.40
C MET A 154 -4.48 -11.15 1.87
N GLY A 155 -4.36 -10.24 2.83
CA GLY A 155 -4.58 -10.53 4.26
C GLY A 155 -5.98 -11.07 4.54
N SER A 156 -6.99 -10.47 3.90
CA SER A 156 -8.36 -10.98 3.96
C SER A 156 -8.49 -12.38 3.35
N ALA A 157 -7.87 -12.64 2.20
CA ALA A 157 -7.91 -13.96 1.56
C ALA A 157 -7.30 -15.05 2.46
N PHE A 158 -6.15 -14.78 3.09
CA PHE A 158 -5.52 -15.67 4.06
C PHE A 158 -6.46 -15.96 5.25
N GLY A 159 -6.99 -14.90 5.86
CA GLY A 159 -7.88 -15.05 7.01
C GLY A 159 -9.17 -15.80 6.69
N GLN A 160 -9.76 -15.58 5.51
CA GLN A 160 -10.95 -16.31 5.05
C GLN A 160 -10.63 -17.79 4.78
N MET A 161 -9.47 -18.08 4.18
CA MET A 161 -9.02 -19.46 3.92
C MET A 161 -8.82 -20.22 5.23
N LEU A 162 -8.27 -19.57 6.24
CA LEU A 162 -8.03 -20.13 7.57
C LEU A 162 -9.25 -20.05 8.49
N LYS A 163 -10.36 -19.45 8.02
CA LYS A 163 -11.63 -19.30 8.75
C LYS A 163 -11.45 -18.65 10.14
N VAL A 164 -10.59 -17.64 10.23
CA VAL A 164 -10.36 -16.93 11.49
C VAL A 164 -11.56 -16.06 11.89
N SER A 165 -11.63 -15.65 13.17
CA SER A 165 -12.65 -14.73 13.66
C SER A 165 -12.56 -13.35 12.97
N SER A 166 -13.64 -12.58 12.99
CA SER A 166 -13.72 -11.25 12.37
C SER A 166 -12.64 -10.30 12.89
N ASP A 167 -12.32 -10.33 14.18
CA ASP A 167 -11.28 -9.44 14.75
C ASP A 167 -9.89 -9.81 14.23
N ARG A 168 -9.59 -11.12 14.13
CA ARG A 168 -8.34 -11.58 13.53
C ARG A 168 -8.29 -11.31 12.03
N LEU A 169 -9.44 -11.37 11.35
CA LEU A 169 -9.53 -11.05 9.92
C LEU A 169 -9.20 -9.57 9.67
N ARG A 170 -9.75 -8.66 10.48
CA ARG A 170 -9.41 -7.22 10.45
C ARG A 170 -7.92 -7.00 10.66
N LEU A 171 -7.34 -7.69 11.65
CA LEU A 171 -5.92 -7.60 11.92
C LEU A 171 -5.06 -8.11 10.76
N LEU A 172 -5.43 -9.20 10.10
CA LEU A 172 -4.72 -9.71 8.93
C LEU A 172 -4.83 -8.77 7.72
N VAL A 173 -5.98 -8.10 7.53
CA VAL A 173 -6.11 -7.01 6.54
C VAL A 173 -5.13 -5.89 6.86
N GLY A 174 -5.03 -5.48 8.12
CA GLY A 174 -4.04 -4.51 8.59
C GLY A 174 -2.60 -4.99 8.35
N CYS A 175 -2.26 -6.23 8.72
CA CYS A 175 -0.94 -6.80 8.46
C CYS A 175 -0.59 -6.77 6.96
N GLY A 176 -1.55 -7.10 6.10
CA GLY A 176 -1.38 -7.01 4.65
C GLY A 176 -1.12 -5.59 4.18
N ALA A 177 -1.94 -4.62 4.61
CA ALA A 177 -1.78 -3.22 4.25
C ALA A 177 -0.42 -2.67 4.69
N ALA A 178 -0.01 -2.95 5.95
CA ALA A 178 1.30 -2.60 6.49
C ALA A 178 2.45 -3.19 5.66
N ALA A 179 2.35 -4.49 5.34
CA ALA A 179 3.32 -5.20 4.52
C ALA A 179 3.44 -4.60 3.11
N GLY A 180 2.31 -4.24 2.49
CA GLY A 180 2.28 -3.60 1.17
C GLY A 180 2.97 -2.25 1.16
N ILE A 181 2.63 -1.36 2.10
CA ILE A 181 3.26 -0.04 2.24
C ILE A 181 4.74 -0.17 2.58
N ALA A 182 5.08 -1.03 3.55
CA ALA A 182 6.46 -1.28 3.94
C ALA A 182 7.32 -1.73 2.76
N ALA A 183 6.82 -2.66 1.95
CA ALA A 183 7.50 -3.12 0.74
C ALA A 183 7.57 -2.04 -0.34
N ALA A 184 6.47 -1.28 -0.57
CA ALA A 184 6.43 -0.25 -1.60
C ALA A 184 7.46 0.85 -1.37
N PHE A 185 7.60 1.29 -0.13
CA PHE A 185 8.50 2.39 0.26
C PHE A 185 9.84 1.95 0.81
N ASN A 186 10.09 0.66 0.97
CA ASN A 186 11.27 0.12 1.63
C ASN A 186 11.42 0.64 3.09
N ALA A 187 10.29 0.86 3.76
CA ALA A 187 10.18 1.52 5.06
C ALA A 187 9.25 0.74 6.01
N PRO A 188 9.75 -0.33 6.69
CA PRO A 188 8.90 -1.20 7.52
C PRO A 188 8.22 -0.44 8.67
N ILE A 189 8.91 0.49 9.33
CA ILE A 189 8.36 1.27 10.44
C ILE A 189 7.20 2.16 9.95
N ALA A 190 7.36 2.80 8.80
CA ALA A 190 6.30 3.64 8.22
C ALA A 190 5.03 2.83 7.90
N GLY A 191 5.19 1.61 7.34
CA GLY A 191 4.07 0.71 7.09
C GLY A 191 3.31 0.32 8.36
N VAL A 192 4.03 0.05 9.44
CA VAL A 192 3.45 -0.26 10.75
C VAL A 192 2.65 0.92 11.29
N ILE A 193 3.27 2.12 11.36
CA ILE A 193 2.63 3.33 11.90
C ILE A 193 1.40 3.68 11.08
N PHE A 194 1.52 3.70 9.76
CA PHE A 194 0.40 3.97 8.85
C PHE A 194 -0.80 3.05 9.14
N THR A 195 -0.56 1.77 9.32
CA THR A 195 -1.64 0.80 9.53
C THR A 195 -2.28 0.95 10.89
N VAL A 196 -1.49 1.13 11.93
CA VAL A 196 -2.01 1.30 13.29
C VAL A 196 -2.82 2.60 13.40
N GLU A 197 -2.34 3.68 12.81
CA GLU A 197 -2.97 4.99 12.88
C GLU A 197 -4.22 5.09 11.97
N LEU A 198 -4.09 4.67 10.70
CA LEU A 198 -5.12 4.91 9.70
C LEU A 198 -6.06 3.71 9.48
N VAL A 199 -5.55 2.48 9.51
CA VAL A 199 -6.37 1.31 9.13
C VAL A 199 -7.09 0.73 10.33
N LEU A 200 -6.42 0.52 11.44
CA LEU A 200 -7.00 -0.11 12.62
C LEU A 200 -7.57 0.90 13.60
N ALA A 201 -7.02 2.12 13.63
CA ALA A 201 -7.38 3.20 14.57
C ALA A 201 -7.38 2.75 16.05
N ASP A 202 -6.64 1.67 16.35
CA ASP A 202 -6.54 1.07 17.68
C ASP A 202 -5.10 0.62 17.95
N PHE A 203 -4.52 1.12 19.03
CA PHE A 203 -3.17 0.84 19.48
C PHE A 203 -3.17 -0.30 20.49
N ASN A 204 -3.42 -1.53 20.03
CA ASN A 204 -3.37 -2.71 20.90
C ASN A 204 -2.02 -3.41 20.76
N VAL A 205 -1.33 -3.65 21.88
CA VAL A 205 -0.02 -4.33 21.93
C VAL A 205 -0.07 -5.72 21.28
N VAL A 206 -1.20 -6.43 21.38
CA VAL A 206 -1.38 -7.77 20.79
C VAL A 206 -1.42 -7.71 19.27
N SER A 207 -1.97 -6.65 18.70
CA SER A 207 -2.06 -6.45 17.26
C SER A 207 -0.75 -5.92 16.65
N PHE A 208 0.07 -5.26 17.45
CA PHE A 208 1.29 -4.59 16.98
C PHE A 208 2.34 -5.57 16.46
N LEU A 209 2.63 -6.65 17.18
CA LEU A 209 3.68 -7.59 16.80
C LEU A 209 3.44 -8.29 15.44
N PRO A 210 2.24 -8.83 15.13
CA PRO A 210 1.96 -9.40 13.82
C PRO A 210 2.15 -8.37 12.68
N ILE A 211 1.76 -7.10 12.89
CA ILE A 211 1.92 -6.03 11.90
C ILE A 211 3.40 -5.75 11.63
N VAL A 212 4.21 -5.64 12.69
CA VAL A 212 5.66 -5.43 12.57
C VAL A 212 6.31 -6.58 11.78
N ILE A 213 6.00 -7.83 12.13
CA ILE A 213 6.55 -9.00 11.46
C ILE A 213 6.15 -9.04 9.98
N ALA A 214 4.89 -8.80 9.67
CA ALA A 214 4.43 -8.74 8.29
C ALA A 214 5.17 -7.66 7.49
N SER A 215 5.34 -6.46 8.05
CA SER A 215 6.04 -5.34 7.42
C SER A 215 7.52 -5.64 7.17
N VAL A 216 8.22 -6.18 8.17
CA VAL A 216 9.64 -6.52 8.05
C VAL A 216 9.85 -7.63 7.04
N MET A 217 9.05 -8.72 7.11
CA MET A 217 9.15 -9.83 6.17
C MET A 217 8.88 -9.40 4.73
N ALA A 218 7.90 -8.52 4.51
CA ALA A 218 7.59 -8.01 3.17
C ALA A 218 8.72 -7.16 2.61
N THR A 219 9.26 -6.24 3.41
CA THR A 219 10.39 -5.39 3.01
C THR A 219 11.63 -6.24 2.72
N THR A 220 11.96 -7.18 3.60
CA THR A 220 13.10 -8.08 3.42
C THR A 220 12.94 -8.92 2.15
N THR A 221 11.75 -9.48 1.92
CA THR A 221 11.46 -10.24 0.71
C THR A 221 11.66 -9.38 -0.54
N LYS A 222 11.14 -8.17 -0.57
CA LYS A 222 11.33 -7.27 -1.72
C LYS A 222 12.80 -6.92 -1.95
N ARG A 223 13.56 -6.66 -0.88
CA ARG A 223 15.00 -6.37 -0.95
C ARG A 223 15.80 -7.52 -1.56
N LEU A 224 15.42 -8.76 -1.33
CA LEU A 224 16.09 -9.92 -1.93
C LEU A 224 15.97 -9.94 -3.46
N PHE A 225 14.91 -9.39 -4.05
CA PHE A 225 14.68 -9.39 -5.49
C PHE A 225 15.11 -8.10 -6.18
N LEU A 226 14.89 -6.94 -5.54
CA LEU A 226 15.10 -5.62 -6.14
C LEU A 226 16.24 -4.84 -5.50
N GLY A 227 16.89 -5.40 -4.47
CA GLY A 227 17.92 -4.70 -3.72
C GLY A 227 17.36 -3.71 -2.69
N ASP A 228 18.25 -3.14 -1.89
CA ASP A 228 17.94 -2.13 -0.87
C ASP A 228 17.94 -0.73 -1.48
N VAL A 229 16.97 -0.49 -2.37
CA VAL A 229 16.82 0.81 -3.06
C VAL A 229 15.73 1.60 -2.35
N PRO A 230 15.98 2.84 -1.91
CA PRO A 230 14.94 3.69 -1.35
C PRO A 230 13.89 4.03 -2.41
N ALA A 231 12.64 4.23 -1.98
CA ALA A 231 11.55 4.57 -2.89
C ALA A 231 11.74 5.92 -3.59
N PHE A 232 12.48 6.83 -2.94
CA PHE A 232 12.85 8.14 -3.46
C PHE A 232 14.36 8.31 -3.35
N GLU A 233 15.01 8.55 -4.47
CA GLU A 233 16.43 8.91 -4.52
C GLU A 233 16.57 10.38 -4.09
N ALA A 234 16.90 10.60 -2.83
CA ALA A 234 17.22 11.92 -2.34
C ALA A 234 18.75 12.12 -2.42
N PRO A 235 19.24 13.17 -3.09
CA PRO A 235 20.65 13.49 -3.03
C PRO A 235 21.07 13.79 -1.58
N SER A 236 22.33 13.54 -1.27
CA SER A 236 22.87 13.82 0.08
C SER A 236 22.93 15.33 0.30
N TYR A 237 22.11 15.82 1.20
CA TYR A 237 22.13 17.22 1.64
C TYR A 237 22.78 17.33 3.01
N SER A 238 23.60 18.35 3.19
CA SER A 238 24.09 18.79 4.49
C SER A 238 23.53 20.18 4.79
N LEU A 239 23.13 20.40 6.04
CA LEU A 239 22.76 21.75 6.51
C LEU A 239 23.97 22.67 6.38
N VAL A 240 23.87 23.68 5.53
CA VAL A 240 24.94 24.70 5.34
C VAL A 240 24.84 25.76 6.43
N SER A 241 23.63 26.06 6.93
CA SER A 241 23.43 27.08 7.96
C SER A 241 22.20 26.76 8.84
N HIS A 242 22.28 27.16 10.12
CA HIS A 242 21.14 27.05 11.05
C HIS A 242 19.94 27.91 10.65
N TRP A 243 20.15 28.95 9.84
CA TRP A 243 19.05 29.78 9.31
C TRP A 243 18.14 29.06 8.34
N GLU A 244 18.58 27.96 7.74
CA GLU A 244 17.76 27.13 6.86
C GLU A 244 16.52 26.59 7.57
N ILE A 245 16.59 26.33 8.88
CA ILE A 245 15.46 25.86 9.67
C ILE A 245 14.29 26.85 9.62
N GLY A 246 14.59 28.16 9.65
CA GLY A 246 13.57 29.21 9.50
C GLY A 246 12.89 29.19 8.13
N PHE A 247 13.64 28.94 7.06
CA PHE A 247 13.08 28.78 5.72
C PHE A 247 12.24 27.52 5.58
N TYR A 248 12.63 26.40 6.21
CA TYR A 248 11.82 25.17 6.23
C TYR A 248 10.49 25.38 6.96
N PHE A 249 10.46 26.18 8.03
CA PHE A 249 9.21 26.52 8.70
C PHE A 249 8.27 27.32 7.79
N ILE A 250 8.79 28.32 7.09
CA ILE A 250 8.02 29.11 6.11
C ILE A 250 7.54 28.20 4.97
N LEU A 251 8.41 27.33 4.45
CA LEU A 251 8.07 26.37 3.43
C LEU A 251 6.92 25.46 3.87
N GLY A 252 6.96 24.98 5.13
CA GLY A 252 5.87 24.15 5.70
C GLY A 252 4.51 24.87 5.69
N ILE A 253 4.48 26.15 6.06
CA ILE A 253 3.27 26.97 6.00
C ILE A 253 2.76 27.11 4.55
N LEU A 254 3.65 27.41 3.61
CA LEU A 254 3.30 27.52 2.20
C LEU A 254 2.78 26.22 1.62
N CYS A 255 3.42 25.09 1.94
CA CYS A 255 2.95 23.77 1.54
C CYS A 255 1.55 23.47 2.11
N GLY A 256 1.27 23.84 3.36
CA GLY A 256 -0.06 23.70 3.97
C GLY A 256 -1.14 24.51 3.24
N LEU A 257 -0.83 25.74 2.84
CA LEU A 257 -1.75 26.58 2.05
C LEU A 257 -2.01 25.98 0.67
N VAL A 258 -0.96 25.53 -0.02
CA VAL A 258 -1.07 24.88 -1.34
C VAL A 258 -1.88 23.57 -1.22
N ALA A 259 -1.62 22.76 -0.20
CA ALA A 259 -2.39 21.53 0.05
C ALA A 259 -3.88 21.80 0.24
N LYS A 260 -4.24 22.87 0.99
CA LYS A 260 -5.64 23.29 1.16
C LYS A 260 -6.29 23.68 -0.17
N VAL A 261 -5.60 24.47 -0.98
CA VAL A 261 -6.11 24.89 -2.30
C VAL A 261 -6.29 23.70 -3.22
N PHE A 262 -5.31 22.78 -3.25
CA PHE A 262 -5.39 21.55 -4.04
C PHE A 262 -6.56 20.68 -3.61
N PHE A 263 -6.75 20.47 -2.31
CA PHE A 263 -7.86 19.71 -1.76
C PHE A 263 -9.22 20.30 -2.18
N MET A 264 -9.39 21.61 -2.03
CA MET A 264 -10.62 22.29 -2.44
C MET A 264 -10.87 22.16 -3.96
N ALA A 265 -9.84 22.30 -4.78
CA ALA A 265 -9.93 22.16 -6.23
C ALA A 265 -10.29 20.74 -6.64
N TYR A 266 -9.67 19.73 -5.99
CA TYR A 266 -9.93 18.32 -6.25
C TYR A 266 -11.38 17.93 -5.98
N PHE A 267 -11.92 18.23 -4.79
CA PHE A 267 -13.30 17.91 -4.46
C PHE A 267 -14.30 18.68 -5.30
N LYS A 268 -14.01 19.94 -5.60
CA LYS A 268 -14.88 20.72 -6.51
C LYS A 268 -14.90 20.14 -7.93
N ALA A 269 -13.78 19.65 -8.41
CA ALA A 269 -13.71 18.94 -9.69
C ALA A 269 -14.53 17.64 -9.64
N GLU A 270 -14.37 16.84 -8.59
CA GLU A 270 -15.12 15.60 -8.38
C GLU A 270 -16.64 15.86 -8.39
N ASP A 271 -17.11 16.86 -7.65
CA ASP A 271 -18.54 17.25 -7.61
C ASP A 271 -19.04 17.67 -8.99
N VAL A 272 -18.27 18.48 -9.73
CA VAL A 272 -18.64 18.90 -11.09
C VAL A 272 -18.77 17.70 -12.03
N PHE A 273 -17.87 16.72 -11.95
CA PHE A 273 -17.94 15.52 -12.79
C PHE A 273 -19.12 14.62 -12.39
N LYS A 274 -19.40 14.46 -11.10
CA LYS A 274 -20.52 13.65 -10.61
C LYS A 274 -21.87 14.24 -10.99
N ASP A 275 -22.04 15.58 -10.82
CA ASP A 275 -23.35 16.22 -10.94
C ASP A 275 -23.66 16.66 -12.38
N LYS A 276 -22.66 17.16 -13.13
CA LYS A 276 -22.87 17.78 -14.44
C LYS A 276 -22.59 16.87 -15.61
N VAL A 277 -21.63 15.95 -15.50
CA VAL A 277 -21.18 15.18 -16.68
C VAL A 277 -21.98 13.89 -16.85
N LYS A 278 -22.76 13.44 -15.84
CA LYS A 278 -23.62 12.21 -15.88
C LYS A 278 -23.08 11.12 -16.80
N VAL A 279 -21.78 10.89 -16.77
CA VAL A 279 -21.17 9.78 -17.50
C VAL A 279 -21.60 8.53 -16.77
N HIS A 280 -22.44 7.75 -17.41
CA HIS A 280 -22.79 6.42 -16.91
C HIS A 280 -21.49 5.62 -16.75
N PRO A 281 -21.27 4.97 -15.61
CA PRO A 281 -20.08 4.16 -15.37
C PRO A 281 -19.93 3.03 -16.38
#